data_a25ec736cae996c77a3c91f1980db5e9
#
_entry.id   a25ec736cae996c77a3c91f1980db5e9
#
_cell.length_a   1.000
_cell.length_b   1.000
_cell.length_c   1.000
_cell.angle_alpha   90.00
_cell.angle_beta   90.00
_cell.angle_gamma   90.00
#
_symmetry.space_group_name_H-M   'P 1'
#
loop_
_entity.id
_entity.type
_entity.pdbx_description
1 polymer ?
#
loop_
_entity_poly.entity_id
_entity_poly.type
_entity_poly.pdbx_seq_one_letter_code
_entity_poly.pdbx_strand_id
1 'polypeptide(L)'
;MIDLHCHVLPCVDDGPATMPETIELVRGAAADGIGTIFATPHVDNLHRPVASAYIRAAAREVQARLDRAGVGVAIETGAEVAFTRAMELDDDELAALTLGRRGWLLLECPLAVTATPGFMSAARLLARRGHRILLAHPERCPLFLRTPGELDYLVAEGMLAQVTAGSLEGRFGRTVRDLALHLVARGTAHVVASDGHDKNRPAKIGAYLERAPVPSALADWLTHDVPAALLSGREPPPRPRTPSGPTRRRLSRLMSRRSSERPVKHR
;
A
#
# COMPACT_ATOMS: atom_id res chain seq x y z
N MET A 1 14.97 -4.71 0.77
CA MET A 1 13.72 -4.02 0.33
C MET A 1 13.30 -3.00 1.38
N ILE A 2 12.46 -2.03 1.00
CA ILE A 2 11.85 -1.03 1.87
C ILE A 2 10.34 -1.24 1.84
N ASP A 3 9.75 -1.51 2.99
CA ASP A 3 8.31 -1.71 3.16
C ASP A 3 7.66 -0.40 3.62
N LEU A 4 6.90 0.25 2.75
CA LEU A 4 6.27 1.54 3.04
C LEU A 4 4.91 1.43 3.74
N HIS A 5 4.41 0.19 3.98
CA HIS A 5 3.09 -0.04 4.56
C HIS A 5 3.08 -1.31 5.41
N CYS A 6 3.13 -1.15 6.74
CA CYS A 6 3.08 -2.26 7.68
C CYS A 6 2.53 -1.81 9.04
N HIS A 7 1.62 -2.60 9.63
CA HIS A 7 1.00 -2.35 10.93
C HIS A 7 1.82 -3.06 12.02
N VAL A 8 3.03 -2.57 12.27
CA VAL A 8 4.03 -3.23 13.11
C VAL A 8 4.00 -2.79 14.57
N LEU A 9 3.22 -1.74 14.91
CA LEU A 9 3.16 -1.20 16.26
C LEU A 9 2.21 -2.03 17.15
N PRO A 10 2.65 -2.53 18.32
CA PRO A 10 1.81 -3.36 19.17
C PRO A 10 0.68 -2.57 19.83
N CYS A 11 -0.52 -3.13 19.89
CA CYS A 11 -1.70 -2.56 20.58
C CYS A 11 -2.15 -1.18 20.05
N VAL A 12 -1.87 -0.85 18.80
CA VAL A 12 -2.25 0.45 18.22
C VAL A 12 -3.52 0.32 17.39
N ASP A 13 -3.58 -0.68 16.53
CA ASP A 13 -4.66 -0.96 15.60
C ASP A 13 -4.89 -2.49 15.50
N ASP A 14 -5.24 -3.01 14.33
CA ASP A 14 -5.41 -4.44 14.05
C ASP A 14 -4.09 -5.17 13.73
N GLY A 15 -2.94 -4.53 13.98
CA GLY A 15 -1.61 -5.14 13.96
C GLY A 15 -1.35 -6.04 15.17
N PRO A 16 -0.06 -6.29 15.53
CA PRO A 16 0.29 -7.19 16.63
C PRO A 16 -0.35 -6.77 17.97
N ALA A 17 -0.87 -7.72 18.72
CA ALA A 17 -1.44 -7.44 20.03
C ALA A 17 -0.35 -7.27 21.12
N THR A 18 0.88 -7.72 20.85
CA THR A 18 1.97 -7.70 21.84
C THR A 18 3.32 -7.39 21.19
N MET A 19 4.27 -6.90 22.00
CA MET A 19 5.65 -6.68 21.55
C MET A 19 6.35 -7.97 21.06
N PRO A 20 6.19 -9.14 21.69
CA PRO A 20 6.71 -10.40 21.16
C PRO A 20 6.20 -10.70 19.74
N GLU A 21 4.91 -10.49 19.49
CA GLU A 21 4.33 -10.68 18.14
C GLU A 21 4.91 -9.70 17.12
N THR A 22 5.11 -8.43 17.52
CA THR A 22 5.83 -7.45 16.70
C THR A 22 7.23 -7.95 16.31
N ILE A 23 8.01 -8.44 17.30
CA ILE A 23 9.36 -8.95 17.04
C ILE A 23 9.33 -10.14 16.07
N GLU A 24 8.38 -11.06 16.21
CA GLU A 24 8.23 -12.20 15.30
C GLU A 24 7.82 -11.75 13.89
N LEU A 25 6.91 -10.77 13.77
CA LEU A 25 6.52 -10.18 12.49
C LEU A 25 7.74 -9.58 11.76
N VAL A 26 8.54 -8.78 12.48
CA VAL A 26 9.74 -8.13 11.93
C VAL A 26 10.86 -9.13 11.62
N ARG A 27 11.04 -10.19 12.43
CA ARG A 27 11.96 -11.28 12.09
C ARG A 27 11.56 -11.97 10.79
N GLY A 28 10.26 -12.21 10.59
CA GLY A 28 9.74 -12.75 9.34
C GLY A 28 10.01 -11.82 8.15
N ALA A 29 9.88 -10.51 8.36
CA ALA A 29 10.20 -9.49 7.35
C ALA A 29 11.70 -9.44 7.02
N ALA A 30 12.57 -9.48 8.05
CA ALA A 30 14.02 -9.54 7.87
C ALA A 30 14.44 -10.78 7.07
N ALA A 31 13.89 -11.95 7.40
CA ALA A 31 14.16 -13.20 6.68
C ALA A 31 13.68 -13.16 5.22
N ASP A 32 12.69 -12.33 4.91
CA ASP A 32 12.17 -12.08 3.55
C ASP A 32 12.98 -10.99 2.79
N GLY A 33 14.02 -10.41 3.43
CA GLY A 33 14.91 -9.40 2.82
C GLY A 33 14.44 -7.95 2.97
N ILE A 34 13.50 -7.66 3.87
CA ILE A 34 13.08 -6.30 4.21
C ILE A 34 14.08 -5.73 5.23
N GLY A 35 14.73 -4.62 4.89
CA GLY A 35 15.69 -3.93 5.77
C GLY A 35 15.15 -2.66 6.42
N THR A 36 14.03 -2.13 5.91
CA THR A 36 13.36 -0.96 6.47
C THR A 36 11.85 -1.16 6.42
N ILE A 37 11.17 -0.87 7.51
CA ILE A 37 9.70 -0.93 7.63
C ILE A 37 9.20 0.45 8.07
N PHE A 38 8.21 0.98 7.36
CA PHE A 38 7.42 2.10 7.84
C PHE A 38 6.26 1.57 8.67
N ALA A 39 6.26 1.93 9.96
CA ALA A 39 5.15 1.72 10.85
C ALA A 39 4.02 2.67 10.45
N THR A 40 2.97 2.14 9.84
CA THR A 40 1.83 2.87 9.29
C THR A 40 0.53 2.41 9.93
N PRO A 41 0.33 2.63 11.24
CA PRO A 41 -0.92 2.26 11.86
C PRO A 41 -2.09 3.04 11.25
N HIS A 42 -3.29 2.46 11.36
CA HIS A 42 -4.51 3.12 10.94
C HIS A 42 -4.74 4.45 11.68
N VAL A 43 -5.06 5.49 10.92
CA VAL A 43 -5.60 6.76 11.40
C VAL A 43 -6.95 6.96 10.75
N ASP A 44 -7.99 6.48 11.41
CA ASP A 44 -9.36 6.45 10.93
C ASP A 44 -10.36 6.77 12.04
N ASN A 45 -11.64 6.56 11.78
CA ASN A 45 -12.72 6.75 12.75
C ASN A 45 -13.22 5.43 13.37
N LEU A 46 -12.56 4.30 13.10
CA LEU A 46 -12.91 2.97 13.60
C LEU A 46 -12.01 2.54 14.75
N HIS A 47 -10.72 2.87 14.64
CA HIS A 47 -9.73 2.58 15.64
C HIS A 47 -9.61 3.72 16.67
N ARG A 48 -8.90 3.44 17.75
CA ARG A 48 -8.60 4.47 18.77
C ARG A 48 -7.80 5.61 18.11
N PRO A 49 -8.16 6.89 18.37
CA PRO A 49 -7.40 8.02 17.82
C PRO A 49 -5.92 7.95 18.24
N VAL A 50 -5.04 8.00 17.25
CA VAL A 50 -3.60 7.90 17.44
C VAL A 50 -2.92 9.19 16.96
N ALA A 51 -2.27 9.90 17.88
CA ALA A 51 -1.49 11.08 17.53
C ALA A 51 -0.12 10.69 16.95
N SER A 52 0.40 11.47 16.00
CA SER A 52 1.71 11.26 15.38
C SER A 52 2.86 11.17 16.40
N ALA A 53 2.77 11.90 17.52
CA ALA A 53 3.74 11.81 18.62
C ALA A 53 3.76 10.43 19.29
N TYR A 54 2.58 9.79 19.43
CA TYR A 54 2.47 8.45 19.97
C TYR A 54 3.07 7.42 19.00
N ILE A 55 2.76 7.52 17.70
CA ILE A 55 3.34 6.67 16.64
C ILE A 55 4.86 6.71 16.73
N ARG A 56 5.46 7.91 16.79
CA ARG A 56 6.91 8.08 16.92
C ARG A 56 7.49 7.48 18.21
N ALA A 57 6.78 7.61 19.32
CA ALA A 57 7.22 7.03 20.60
C ALA A 57 7.17 5.50 20.57
N ALA A 58 6.07 4.93 20.05
CA ALA A 58 5.91 3.47 19.93
C ALA A 58 6.95 2.88 18.95
N ALA A 59 7.21 3.54 17.81
CA ALA A 59 8.24 3.10 16.86
C ALA A 59 9.64 3.06 17.48
N ARG A 60 10.00 4.07 18.30
CA ARG A 60 11.29 4.07 19.03
C ARG A 60 11.38 2.91 20.03
N GLU A 61 10.29 2.60 20.72
CA GLU A 61 10.28 1.44 21.65
C GLU A 61 10.41 0.13 20.87
N VAL A 62 9.71 -0.03 19.74
CA VAL A 62 9.87 -1.19 18.85
C VAL A 62 11.32 -1.31 18.39
N GLN A 63 11.93 -0.23 17.88
CA GLN A 63 13.32 -0.23 17.44
C GLN A 63 14.27 -0.69 18.57
N ALA A 64 14.12 -0.13 19.75
CA ALA A 64 14.97 -0.51 20.90
C ALA A 64 14.83 -1.99 21.29
N ARG A 65 13.64 -2.59 21.09
CA ARG A 65 13.42 -4.03 21.31
C ARG A 65 14.04 -4.89 20.23
N LEU A 66 13.94 -4.46 18.96
CA LEU A 66 14.57 -5.13 17.83
C LEU A 66 16.10 -5.14 17.95
N ASP A 67 16.70 -4.01 18.35
CA ASP A 67 18.15 -3.88 18.57
C ASP A 67 18.63 -4.88 19.64
N ARG A 68 17.92 -4.96 20.78
CA ARG A 68 18.21 -5.94 21.84
C ARG A 68 18.02 -7.39 21.38
N ALA A 69 17.10 -7.62 20.46
CA ALA A 69 16.81 -8.96 19.90
C ALA A 69 17.72 -9.33 18.72
N GLY A 70 18.66 -8.45 18.33
CA GLY A 70 19.58 -8.64 17.21
C GLY A 70 18.88 -8.68 15.82
N VAL A 71 17.73 -7.99 15.69
CA VAL A 71 16.98 -7.93 14.43
C VAL A 71 17.35 -6.65 13.69
N GLY A 72 18.10 -6.78 12.60
CA GLY A 72 18.66 -5.66 11.81
C GLY A 72 17.68 -5.03 10.83
N VAL A 73 16.51 -4.58 11.30
CA VAL A 73 15.50 -3.86 10.51
C VAL A 73 15.31 -2.47 11.10
N ALA A 74 15.35 -1.44 10.26
CA ALA A 74 15.05 -0.07 10.67
C ALA A 74 13.53 0.16 10.68
N ILE A 75 13.03 0.78 11.76
CA ILE A 75 11.62 1.19 11.89
C ILE A 75 11.52 2.70 11.71
N GLU A 76 10.87 3.10 10.63
CA GLU A 76 10.51 4.48 10.33
C GLU A 76 9.02 4.71 10.62
N THR A 77 8.54 5.95 10.55
CA THR A 77 7.16 6.28 10.92
C THR A 77 6.39 6.94 9.79
N GLY A 78 5.10 6.64 9.76
CA GLY A 78 4.06 7.25 8.95
C GLY A 78 2.70 6.87 9.52
N ALA A 79 1.67 6.93 8.71
CA ALA A 79 0.35 6.40 9.04
C ALA A 79 -0.39 6.02 7.75
N GLU A 80 -1.24 5.00 7.81
CA GLU A 80 -2.28 4.77 6.82
C GLU A 80 -3.51 5.59 7.23
N VAL A 81 -3.83 6.62 6.45
CA VAL A 81 -4.90 7.57 6.80
C VAL A 81 -6.14 7.29 5.96
N ALA A 82 -7.26 6.96 6.61
CA ALA A 82 -8.54 6.83 5.93
C ALA A 82 -8.95 8.19 5.34
N PHE A 83 -9.46 8.20 4.10
CA PHE A 83 -9.79 9.47 3.43
C PHE A 83 -10.83 10.30 4.20
N THR A 84 -11.77 9.67 4.91
CA THR A 84 -12.75 10.38 5.74
C THR A 84 -12.07 11.12 6.88
N ARG A 85 -11.10 10.47 7.54
CA ARG A 85 -10.33 11.08 8.61
C ARG A 85 -9.38 12.17 8.08
N ALA A 86 -8.76 11.95 6.91
CA ALA A 86 -7.90 12.95 6.27
C ALA A 86 -8.65 14.26 5.95
N MET A 87 -9.96 14.20 5.73
CA MET A 87 -10.78 15.39 5.48
C MET A 87 -11.12 16.19 6.75
N GLU A 88 -10.94 15.59 7.93
CA GLU A 88 -11.19 16.22 9.24
C GLU A 88 -9.92 16.85 9.84
N LEU A 89 -8.73 16.38 9.41
CA LEU A 89 -7.43 16.84 9.89
C LEU A 89 -6.98 18.11 9.16
N ASP A 90 -6.27 18.97 9.87
CA ASP A 90 -5.58 20.11 9.27
C ASP A 90 -4.28 19.67 8.54
N ASP A 91 -3.66 20.62 7.82
CA ASP A 91 -2.48 20.30 7.00
C ASP A 91 -1.24 19.97 7.85
N ASP A 92 -1.10 20.54 9.04
CA ASP A 92 0.01 20.26 9.95
C ASP A 92 -0.13 18.86 10.57
N GLU A 93 -1.35 18.47 10.95
CA GLU A 93 -1.67 17.11 11.43
C GLU A 93 -1.39 16.07 10.35
N LEU A 94 -1.86 16.32 9.11
CA LEU A 94 -1.60 15.44 7.96
C LEU A 94 -0.10 15.34 7.64
N ALA A 95 0.63 16.47 7.64
CA ALA A 95 2.06 16.49 7.40
C ALA A 95 2.84 15.66 8.44
N ALA A 96 2.38 15.63 9.69
CA ALA A 96 2.99 14.86 10.77
C ALA A 96 2.77 13.33 10.65
N LEU A 97 1.86 12.89 9.77
CA LEU A 97 1.51 11.47 9.52
C LEU A 97 2.12 10.92 8.23
N THR A 98 2.84 11.75 7.46
CA THR A 98 3.37 11.38 6.15
C THR A 98 4.61 10.48 6.22
N LEU A 99 4.88 9.78 5.11
CA LEU A 99 6.08 8.98 4.89
C LEU A 99 7.23 9.85 4.37
N GLY A 100 8.43 9.69 4.93
CA GLY A 100 9.64 10.27 4.41
C GLY A 100 9.73 11.81 4.48
N ARG A 101 10.85 12.36 4.01
CA ARG A 101 11.18 13.79 4.15
C ARG A 101 10.30 14.74 3.35
N ARG A 102 9.73 14.29 2.24
CA ARG A 102 8.85 15.12 1.39
C ARG A 102 7.37 14.84 1.61
N GLY A 103 7.03 14.09 2.64
CA GLY A 103 5.68 13.97 3.11
C GLY A 103 4.73 13.31 2.10
N TRP A 104 4.87 12.00 1.84
CA TRP A 104 3.87 11.24 1.12
C TRP A 104 2.78 10.80 2.09
N LEU A 105 1.56 11.26 1.87
CA LEU A 105 0.40 10.79 2.62
C LEU A 105 -0.04 9.42 2.07
N LEU A 106 0.08 8.38 2.89
CA LEU A 106 -0.46 7.06 2.56
C LEU A 106 -1.96 7.11 2.81
N LEU A 107 -2.72 7.29 1.74
CA LEU A 107 -4.17 7.46 1.77
C LEU A 107 -4.85 6.12 1.52
N GLU A 108 -5.60 5.63 2.50
CA GLU A 108 -6.32 4.37 2.39
C GLU A 108 -7.43 4.44 1.35
N CYS A 109 -7.36 3.55 0.36
CA CYS A 109 -8.46 3.31 -0.56
C CYS A 109 -9.56 2.50 0.16
N PRO A 110 -10.84 2.94 0.15
CA PRO A 110 -11.90 2.29 0.91
C PRO A 110 -12.10 0.84 0.49
N LEU A 111 -12.23 -0.06 1.48
CA LEU A 111 -12.41 -1.50 1.27
C LEU A 111 -13.88 -1.92 1.19
N ALA A 112 -14.81 -1.07 1.60
CA ALA A 112 -16.25 -1.33 1.53
C ALA A 112 -16.91 -0.52 0.40
N VAL A 113 -17.89 -1.12 -0.29
CA VAL A 113 -18.66 -0.43 -1.35
C VAL A 113 -19.34 0.83 -0.81
N THR A 114 -19.89 0.76 0.40
CA THR A 114 -20.57 1.88 1.08
C THR A 114 -19.63 3.01 1.47
N ALA A 115 -18.33 2.76 1.55
CA ALA A 115 -17.31 3.76 1.88
C ALA A 115 -16.66 4.40 0.64
N THR A 116 -17.01 4.00 -0.59
CA THR A 116 -16.40 4.57 -1.81
C THR A 116 -16.94 5.95 -2.22
N PRO A 117 -18.18 6.38 -1.88
CA PRO A 117 -18.65 7.70 -2.27
C PRO A 117 -17.75 8.81 -1.71
N GLY A 118 -17.38 9.76 -2.57
CA GLY A 118 -16.55 10.91 -2.17
C GLY A 118 -15.05 10.67 -2.21
N PHE A 119 -14.55 9.42 -2.27
CA PHE A 119 -13.13 9.12 -2.24
C PHE A 119 -12.32 9.86 -3.32
N MET A 120 -12.74 9.79 -4.58
CA MET A 120 -12.06 10.46 -5.69
C MET A 120 -11.97 11.98 -5.51
N SER A 121 -13.04 12.58 -5.00
CA SER A 121 -13.10 14.02 -4.72
C SER A 121 -12.20 14.41 -3.56
N ALA A 122 -12.19 13.60 -2.49
CA ALA A 122 -11.32 13.79 -1.33
C ALA A 122 -9.84 13.68 -1.70
N ALA A 123 -9.44 12.65 -2.44
CA ALA A 123 -8.07 12.46 -2.91
C ALA A 123 -7.59 13.68 -3.74
N ARG A 124 -8.43 14.16 -4.67
CA ARG A 124 -8.12 15.39 -5.45
C ARG A 124 -8.06 16.65 -4.60
N LEU A 125 -8.94 16.78 -3.61
CA LEU A 125 -8.92 17.93 -2.70
C LEU A 125 -7.65 17.95 -1.85
N LEU A 126 -7.23 16.81 -1.29
CA LEU A 126 -5.97 16.68 -0.55
C LEU A 126 -4.76 17.02 -1.44
N ALA A 127 -4.75 16.55 -2.69
CA ALA A 127 -3.70 16.92 -3.65
C ALA A 127 -3.68 18.42 -3.95
N ARG A 128 -4.85 19.07 -4.09
CA ARG A 128 -4.93 20.54 -4.26
C ARG A 128 -4.50 21.33 -3.02
N ARG A 129 -4.64 20.75 -1.80
CA ARG A 129 -4.08 21.29 -0.56
C ARG A 129 -2.55 21.17 -0.49
N GLY A 130 -1.92 20.52 -1.50
CA GLY A 130 -0.47 20.38 -1.60
C GLY A 130 0.08 19.07 -1.08
N HIS A 131 -0.77 18.14 -0.64
CA HIS A 131 -0.32 16.83 -0.18
C HIS A 131 0.05 15.92 -1.36
N ARG A 132 1.18 15.23 -1.24
CA ARG A 132 1.58 14.15 -2.16
C ARG A 132 0.90 12.87 -1.72
N ILE A 133 0.15 12.22 -2.62
CA ILE A 133 -0.69 11.08 -2.27
C ILE A 133 -0.06 9.78 -2.77
N LEU A 134 0.14 8.82 -1.87
CA LEU A 134 0.37 7.42 -2.16
C LEU A 134 -0.91 6.64 -1.81
N LEU A 135 -1.62 6.16 -2.82
CA LEU A 135 -2.87 5.41 -2.64
C LEU A 135 -2.55 3.99 -2.14
N ALA A 136 -3.04 3.64 -0.95
CA ALA A 136 -2.85 2.32 -0.38
C ALA A 136 -3.79 1.29 -1.03
N HIS A 137 -3.25 0.15 -1.40
CA HIS A 137 -3.92 -1.05 -1.92
C HIS A 137 -5.16 -0.81 -2.82
N PRO A 138 -5.08 0.03 -3.88
CA PRO A 138 -6.21 0.33 -4.76
C PRO A 138 -6.79 -0.92 -5.43
N GLU A 139 -6.02 -2.00 -5.57
CA GLU A 139 -6.49 -3.28 -6.10
C GLU A 139 -7.54 -3.95 -5.22
N ARG A 140 -7.66 -3.56 -3.95
CA ARG A 140 -8.68 -4.05 -3.00
C ARG A 140 -9.91 -3.17 -2.96
N CYS A 141 -9.85 -1.96 -3.52
CA CYS A 141 -10.94 -1.00 -3.52
C CYS A 141 -12.07 -1.42 -4.47
N PRO A 142 -13.34 -1.53 -3.99
CA PRO A 142 -14.47 -1.89 -4.83
C PRO A 142 -14.72 -0.94 -6.02
N LEU A 143 -14.33 0.34 -5.90
CA LEU A 143 -14.40 1.29 -6.99
C LEU A 143 -13.51 0.86 -8.16
N PHE A 144 -12.22 0.62 -7.88
CA PHE A 144 -11.25 0.26 -8.92
C PHE A 144 -11.38 -1.18 -9.40
N LEU A 145 -11.95 -2.08 -8.58
CA LEU A 145 -12.33 -3.43 -9.04
C LEU A 145 -13.43 -3.38 -10.11
N ARG A 146 -14.34 -2.40 -10.05
CA ARG A 146 -15.41 -2.21 -11.05
C ARG A 146 -14.95 -1.37 -12.23
N THR A 147 -14.19 -0.31 -11.97
CA THR A 147 -13.77 0.71 -12.94
C THR A 147 -12.27 1.00 -12.80
N PRO A 148 -11.39 0.08 -13.26
CA PRO A 148 -9.94 0.25 -13.09
C PRO A 148 -9.38 1.55 -13.69
N GLY A 149 -9.99 2.06 -14.77
CA GLY A 149 -9.59 3.31 -15.42
C GLY A 149 -9.70 4.56 -14.53
N GLU A 150 -10.51 4.54 -13.47
CA GLU A 150 -10.59 5.65 -12.53
C GLU A 150 -9.28 5.85 -11.76
N LEU A 151 -8.52 4.78 -11.51
CA LEU A 151 -7.20 4.87 -10.90
C LEU A 151 -6.19 5.53 -11.86
N ASP A 152 -6.28 5.23 -13.16
CA ASP A 152 -5.39 5.82 -14.17
C ASP A 152 -5.52 7.36 -14.19
N TYR A 153 -6.71 7.91 -13.93
CA TYR A 153 -6.89 9.36 -13.81
C TYR A 153 -6.17 9.95 -12.60
N LEU A 154 -6.28 9.33 -11.42
CA LEU A 154 -5.58 9.81 -10.22
C LEU A 154 -4.06 9.75 -10.39
N VAL A 155 -3.56 8.68 -11.04
CA VAL A 155 -2.13 8.54 -11.34
C VAL A 155 -1.68 9.60 -12.37
N ALA A 156 -2.48 9.89 -13.41
CA ALA A 156 -2.20 10.95 -14.36
C ALA A 156 -2.19 12.35 -13.73
N GLU A 157 -2.91 12.53 -12.61
CA GLU A 157 -2.91 13.75 -11.79
C GLU A 157 -1.71 13.82 -10.82
N GLY A 158 -0.77 12.85 -10.87
CA GLY A 158 0.46 12.83 -10.08
C GLY A 158 0.41 12.04 -8.77
N MET A 159 -0.69 11.34 -8.50
CA MET A 159 -0.74 10.41 -7.37
C MET A 159 0.01 9.12 -7.69
N LEU A 160 0.54 8.46 -6.66
CA LEU A 160 1.17 7.16 -6.81
C LEU A 160 0.27 6.07 -6.21
N ALA A 161 0.50 4.83 -6.62
CA ALA A 161 -0.28 3.68 -6.13
C ALA A 161 0.65 2.61 -5.55
N GLN A 162 0.32 2.13 -4.36
CA GLN A 162 0.95 1.02 -3.67
C GLN A 162 0.04 -0.21 -3.74
N VAL A 163 0.56 -1.32 -4.25
CA VAL A 163 -0.10 -2.62 -4.30
C VAL A 163 0.39 -3.50 -3.15
N THR A 164 -0.53 -4.21 -2.48
CA THR A 164 -0.16 -5.18 -1.44
C THR A 164 0.47 -6.43 -2.06
N ALA A 165 1.63 -6.85 -1.57
CA ALA A 165 2.38 -7.99 -2.10
C ALA A 165 1.54 -9.28 -2.10
N GLY A 166 0.79 -9.54 -1.02
CA GLY A 166 -0.12 -10.69 -0.91
C GLY A 166 -1.24 -10.70 -1.95
N SER A 167 -1.62 -9.54 -2.50
CA SER A 167 -2.60 -9.45 -3.59
C SER A 167 -2.10 -10.10 -4.87
N LEU A 168 -0.80 -10.00 -5.16
CA LEU A 168 -0.18 -10.58 -6.36
C LEU A 168 -0.23 -12.11 -6.37
N GLU A 169 -0.25 -12.73 -5.18
CA GLU A 169 -0.39 -14.18 -5.03
C GLU A 169 -1.85 -14.65 -4.93
N GLY A 170 -2.78 -13.74 -4.64
CA GLY A 170 -4.22 -14.03 -4.57
C GLY A 170 -4.77 -14.23 -3.16
N ARG A 171 -4.06 -13.77 -2.13
CA ARG A 171 -4.52 -13.87 -0.71
C ARG A 171 -5.87 -13.21 -0.47
N PHE A 172 -6.22 -12.20 -1.28
CA PHE A 172 -7.50 -11.48 -1.20
C PHE A 172 -8.47 -11.87 -2.32
N GLY A 173 -8.24 -13.05 -2.93
CA GLY A 173 -9.08 -13.59 -3.99
C GLY A 173 -8.62 -13.23 -5.40
N ARG A 174 -9.21 -13.95 -6.36
CA ARG A 174 -8.77 -13.91 -7.76
C ARG A 174 -8.96 -12.54 -8.41
N THR A 175 -10.08 -11.88 -8.15
CA THR A 175 -10.38 -10.57 -8.77
C THR A 175 -9.37 -9.50 -8.34
N VAL A 176 -9.02 -9.47 -7.05
CA VAL A 176 -7.98 -8.59 -6.49
C VAL A 176 -6.62 -8.90 -7.10
N ARG A 177 -6.24 -10.19 -7.19
CA ARG A 177 -4.99 -10.62 -7.83
C ARG A 177 -4.91 -10.17 -9.29
N ASP A 178 -5.97 -10.41 -10.05
CA ASP A 178 -5.99 -10.07 -11.48
C ASP A 178 -5.83 -8.55 -11.69
N LEU A 179 -6.46 -7.73 -10.83
CA LEU A 179 -6.26 -6.28 -10.85
C LEU A 179 -4.86 -5.89 -10.40
N ALA A 180 -4.33 -6.45 -9.30
CA ALA A 180 -2.97 -6.17 -8.83
C ALA A 180 -1.91 -6.42 -9.92
N LEU A 181 -1.97 -7.58 -10.55
CA LEU A 181 -1.08 -7.94 -11.67
C LEU A 181 -1.27 -7.01 -12.86
N HIS A 182 -2.50 -6.59 -13.14
CA HIS A 182 -2.78 -5.63 -14.21
C HIS A 182 -2.16 -4.25 -13.93
N LEU A 183 -2.30 -3.73 -12.70
CA LEU A 183 -1.72 -2.44 -12.30
C LEU A 183 -0.18 -2.47 -12.39
N VAL A 184 0.43 -3.56 -11.91
CA VAL A 184 1.89 -3.76 -12.03
C VAL A 184 2.31 -3.84 -13.50
N ALA A 185 1.62 -4.60 -14.34
CA ALA A 185 1.98 -4.75 -15.75
C ALA A 185 1.84 -3.45 -16.55
N ARG A 186 0.82 -2.64 -16.27
CA ARG A 186 0.58 -1.36 -16.94
C ARG A 186 1.50 -0.23 -16.46
N GLY A 187 2.10 -0.34 -15.28
CA GLY A 187 2.88 0.73 -14.67
C GLY A 187 2.03 1.74 -13.89
N THR A 188 0.79 1.39 -13.57
CA THR A 188 -0.06 2.18 -12.67
C THR A 188 0.36 1.96 -11.22
N ALA A 189 0.90 0.78 -10.87
CA ALA A 189 1.53 0.52 -9.58
C ALA A 189 2.96 1.07 -9.54
N HIS A 190 3.32 1.77 -8.45
CA HIS A 190 4.62 2.41 -8.23
C HIS A 190 5.38 1.77 -7.07
N VAL A 191 4.66 1.20 -6.09
CA VAL A 191 5.21 0.58 -4.89
C VAL A 191 4.51 -0.76 -4.66
N VAL A 192 5.29 -1.74 -4.20
CA VAL A 192 4.76 -2.95 -3.58
C VAL A 192 5.18 -2.96 -2.12
N ALA A 193 4.22 -3.10 -1.21
CA ALA A 193 4.43 -3.13 0.23
C ALA A 193 3.73 -4.36 0.84
N SER A 194 4.05 -4.71 2.09
CA SER A 194 3.51 -5.91 2.71
C SER A 194 2.06 -5.78 3.15
N ASP A 195 1.70 -4.63 3.69
CA ASP A 195 0.46 -4.45 4.46
C ASP A 195 0.35 -5.54 5.56
N GLY A 196 1.51 -5.76 6.24
CA GLY A 196 1.68 -6.82 7.22
C GLY A 196 1.09 -6.43 8.57
N HIS A 197 0.40 -7.38 9.23
CA HIS A 197 -0.27 -7.14 10.52
C HIS A 197 0.10 -8.20 11.57
N ASP A 198 0.05 -9.47 11.19
CA ASP A 198 0.24 -10.60 12.09
C ASP A 198 0.75 -11.86 11.35
N LYS A 199 0.71 -13.00 12.02
CA LYS A 199 1.07 -14.31 11.41
C LYS A 199 0.17 -14.70 10.23
N ASN A 200 -1.09 -14.21 10.18
CA ASN A 200 -2.04 -14.51 9.10
C ASN A 200 -1.89 -13.52 7.93
N ARG A 201 -1.45 -12.30 8.24
CA ARG A 201 -1.08 -11.26 7.28
C ARG A 201 0.38 -10.85 7.49
N PRO A 202 1.35 -11.74 7.14
CA PRO A 202 2.76 -11.52 7.46
C PRO A 202 3.36 -10.38 6.65
N ALA A 203 4.33 -9.68 7.24
CA ALA A 203 5.13 -8.66 6.56
C ALA A 203 6.11 -9.33 5.57
N LYS A 204 5.60 -9.73 4.40
CA LYS A 204 6.36 -10.38 3.34
C LYS A 204 6.14 -9.69 2.00
N ILE A 205 7.21 -9.49 1.25
CA ILE A 205 7.23 -8.91 -0.09
C ILE A 205 7.97 -9.84 -1.06
N GLY A 206 9.20 -10.24 -0.72
CA GLY A 206 10.09 -11.04 -1.57
C GLY A 206 9.46 -12.38 -1.94
N ALA A 207 9.05 -13.15 -0.93
CA ALA A 207 8.43 -14.45 -1.13
C ALA A 207 7.15 -14.42 -1.98
N TYR A 208 6.40 -13.31 -1.98
CA TYR A 208 5.22 -13.15 -2.83
C TYR A 208 5.59 -12.74 -4.25
N LEU A 209 6.60 -11.86 -4.42
CA LEU A 209 7.09 -11.45 -5.73
C LEU A 209 7.76 -12.60 -6.49
N GLU A 210 8.51 -13.48 -5.82
CA GLU A 210 9.12 -14.67 -6.42
C GLU A 210 8.08 -15.61 -7.05
N ARG A 211 6.87 -15.67 -6.48
CA ARG A 211 5.77 -16.51 -6.99
C ARG A 211 4.86 -15.77 -7.98
N ALA A 212 4.99 -14.46 -8.07
CA ALA A 212 4.23 -13.64 -9.00
C ALA A 212 4.96 -13.51 -10.35
N PRO A 213 4.25 -13.33 -11.48
CA PRO A 213 4.87 -13.12 -12.79
C PRO A 213 5.40 -11.67 -12.93
N VAL A 214 6.25 -11.25 -11.99
CA VAL A 214 6.88 -9.93 -11.95
C VAL A 214 8.38 -10.11 -12.21
N PRO A 215 8.96 -9.49 -13.27
CA PRO A 215 10.39 -9.56 -13.54
C PRO A 215 11.21 -8.93 -12.40
N SER A 216 12.39 -9.51 -12.08
CA SER A 216 13.23 -9.08 -10.95
C SER A 216 13.56 -7.59 -10.98
N ALA A 217 14.00 -7.06 -12.12
CA ALA A 217 14.29 -5.63 -12.26
C ALA A 217 13.08 -4.72 -11.96
N LEU A 218 11.85 -5.20 -12.24
CA LEU A 218 10.64 -4.49 -11.89
C LEU A 218 10.30 -4.67 -10.39
N ALA A 219 10.57 -5.84 -9.84
CA ALA A 219 10.43 -6.08 -8.40
C ALA A 219 11.37 -5.17 -7.60
N ASP A 220 12.63 -5.05 -7.98
CA ASP A 220 13.62 -4.14 -7.37
C ASP A 220 13.16 -2.68 -7.46
N TRP A 221 12.65 -2.28 -8.63
CA TRP A 221 12.12 -0.93 -8.84
C TRP A 221 10.92 -0.63 -7.91
N LEU A 222 9.98 -1.57 -7.73
CA LEU A 222 8.76 -1.42 -6.91
C LEU A 222 9.04 -1.47 -5.40
N THR A 223 10.12 -2.13 -4.97
CA THR A 223 10.37 -2.43 -3.55
C THR A 223 11.62 -1.76 -2.97
N HIS A 224 12.44 -1.18 -3.82
CA HIS A 224 13.67 -0.50 -3.41
C HIS A 224 13.82 0.88 -4.07
N ASP A 225 13.89 0.95 -5.41
CA ASP A 225 14.27 2.18 -6.11
C ASP A 225 13.24 3.30 -5.95
N VAL A 226 11.95 3.00 -6.18
CA VAL A 226 10.88 3.97 -5.98
C VAL A 226 10.73 4.31 -4.50
N PRO A 227 10.58 3.35 -3.55
CA PRO A 227 10.54 3.67 -2.14
C PRO A 227 11.69 4.56 -1.67
N ALA A 228 12.94 4.24 -2.03
CA ALA A 228 14.11 5.04 -1.67
C ALA A 228 14.07 6.47 -2.24
N ALA A 229 13.58 6.63 -3.48
CA ALA A 229 13.41 7.94 -4.10
C ALA A 229 12.35 8.78 -3.35
N LEU A 230 11.19 8.19 -3.05
CA LEU A 230 10.11 8.85 -2.32
C LEU A 230 10.58 9.36 -0.95
N LEU A 231 11.27 8.50 -0.20
CA LEU A 231 11.77 8.82 1.15
C LEU A 231 12.83 9.90 1.14
N SER A 232 13.72 9.92 0.14
CA SER A 232 14.76 10.93 -0.02
C SER A 232 14.26 12.22 -0.68
N GLY A 233 12.98 12.23 -1.10
CA GLY A 233 12.36 13.35 -1.77
C GLY A 233 12.81 13.56 -3.21
N ARG A 234 13.38 12.54 -3.85
CA ARG A 234 13.72 12.53 -5.28
C ARG A 234 12.52 12.07 -6.10
N GLU A 235 12.55 12.37 -7.38
CA GLU A 235 11.60 11.77 -8.33
C GLU A 235 11.89 10.26 -8.49
N PRO A 236 10.84 9.44 -8.64
CA PRO A 236 11.03 8.02 -8.95
C PRO A 236 11.90 7.84 -10.20
N PRO A 237 12.85 6.90 -10.19
CA PRO A 237 13.64 6.60 -11.39
C PRO A 237 12.73 6.05 -12.50
N PRO A 238 13.13 6.17 -13.77
CA PRO A 238 12.40 5.62 -14.90
C PRO A 238 12.12 4.13 -14.69
N ARG A 239 10.88 3.73 -14.97
CA ARG A 239 10.47 2.34 -14.86
C ARG A 239 11.30 1.44 -15.79
N PRO A 240 11.81 0.28 -15.31
CA PRO A 240 12.53 -0.67 -16.15
C PRO A 240 11.67 -1.15 -17.33
N ARG A 241 12.27 -1.22 -18.51
CA ARG A 241 11.63 -1.83 -19.67
C ARG A 241 11.57 -3.34 -19.45
N THR A 242 10.40 -3.86 -19.21
CA THR A 242 10.19 -5.30 -19.16
C THR A 242 9.88 -5.82 -20.56
N PRO A 243 10.48 -6.95 -21.00
CA PRO A 243 10.11 -7.56 -22.27
C PRO A 243 8.59 -7.79 -22.28
N SER A 244 7.93 -7.40 -23.35
CA SER A 244 6.50 -7.66 -23.54
C SER A 244 6.29 -9.17 -23.69
N GLY A 245 6.08 -9.87 -22.57
CA GLY A 245 5.71 -11.28 -22.58
C GLY A 245 4.30 -11.48 -23.13
N PRO A 246 3.91 -12.72 -23.46
CA PRO A 246 2.63 -13.06 -24.13
C PRO A 246 1.36 -12.74 -23.32
N THR A 247 1.46 -12.11 -22.18
CA THR A 247 0.39 -11.81 -21.22
C THR A 247 -0.65 -10.80 -21.74
N ARG A 248 -0.32 -9.99 -22.74
CA ARG A 248 -1.24 -8.95 -23.29
C ARG A 248 -2.52 -9.51 -23.92
N ARG A 249 -2.49 -10.74 -24.45
CA ARG A 249 -3.66 -11.31 -25.18
C ARG A 249 -4.69 -12.00 -24.28
N ARG A 250 -4.34 -12.43 -23.08
CA ARG A 250 -5.27 -13.19 -22.21
C ARG A 250 -6.13 -12.29 -21.33
N LEU A 251 -5.58 -11.19 -20.82
CA LEU A 251 -6.30 -10.30 -19.89
C LEU A 251 -7.37 -9.45 -20.58
N SER A 252 -7.12 -8.95 -21.80
CA SER A 252 -8.12 -8.19 -22.58
C SER A 252 -9.36 -9.03 -22.93
N ARG A 253 -9.20 -10.35 -23.13
CA ARG A 253 -10.34 -11.25 -23.43
C ARG A 253 -11.19 -11.59 -22.20
N LEU A 254 -10.64 -11.54 -20.99
CA LEU A 254 -11.42 -11.79 -19.77
C LEU A 254 -12.30 -10.58 -19.41
N MET A 255 -11.82 -9.38 -19.61
CA MET A 255 -12.56 -8.15 -19.29
C MET A 255 -13.64 -7.83 -20.32
N SER A 256 -13.43 -8.13 -21.62
CA SER A 256 -14.44 -7.91 -22.67
C SER A 256 -15.63 -8.89 -22.61
N ARG A 257 -15.48 -10.05 -21.98
CA ARG A 257 -16.59 -11.04 -21.87
C ARG A 257 -17.64 -10.67 -20.82
N ARG A 258 -17.35 -9.78 -19.86
CA ARG A 258 -18.32 -9.35 -18.83
C ARG A 258 -19.22 -8.17 -19.26
N SER A 259 -18.87 -7.46 -20.36
CA SER A 259 -19.69 -6.36 -20.86
C SER A 259 -20.85 -6.81 -21.77
N SER A 260 -21.03 -8.12 -22.02
CA SER A 260 -22.04 -8.66 -22.94
C SER A 260 -23.20 -9.41 -22.26
N GLU A 261 -23.35 -9.34 -20.92
CA GLU A 261 -24.54 -9.88 -20.27
C GLU A 261 -25.72 -8.91 -20.45
N ARG A 262 -26.68 -9.35 -21.27
CA ARG A 262 -27.91 -8.63 -21.63
C ARG A 262 -28.83 -8.43 -20.42
N PRO A 263 -29.61 -7.33 -20.35
CA PRO A 263 -30.61 -7.15 -19.33
C PRO A 263 -31.72 -8.22 -19.46
N VAL A 264 -32.05 -8.86 -18.34
CA VAL A 264 -33.20 -9.77 -18.23
C VAL A 264 -34.47 -8.93 -18.39
N LYS A 265 -35.25 -9.24 -19.40
CA LYS A 265 -36.61 -8.70 -19.58
C LYS A 265 -37.56 -9.35 -18.58
N HIS A 266 -38.01 -8.58 -17.61
CA HIS A 266 -39.21 -8.97 -16.84
C HIS A 266 -40.46 -8.87 -17.72
N ARG A 267 -41.19 -9.99 -17.78
CA ARG A 267 -42.62 -10.03 -18.13
C ARG A 267 -43.42 -10.05 -16.84
#